data_ab8269606f04fb87886f2bc7b6ff07b3
#
_entry.id   ab8269606f04fb87886f2bc7b6ff07b3
#
_cell.length_a   1.000
_cell.length_b   1.000
_cell.length_c   1.000
_cell.angle_alpha   90.00
_cell.angle_beta   90.00
_cell.angle_gamma   90.00
#
_symmetry.space_group_name_H-M   'P 1'
#
loop_
_entity.id
_entity.type
_entity.pdbx_description
1 polymer ?
#
loop_
_entity_poly.entity_id
_entity_poly.type
_entity_poly.pdbx_seq_one_letter_code
_entity_poly.pdbx_strand_id
1 'polypeptide(L)'
;EIRFCVSDNSEPSYRESKLWKTGEWRDKIQKGVEQAFATFIPECQIWTDIGKCLDNQSTNSFRIALDNYESSDTFFPSAQRGECKHYTLAVGSERGWSEKERQILRKSQFSLLSLGPRVLRQETAVVVAMGQILSQLWEC
;
A
#
# COMPACT_ATOMS: atom_id res chain seq x y z
N GLU A 1 4.49 4.64 8.56
CA GLU A 1 5.32 5.03 7.42
C GLU A 1 4.52 4.93 6.12
N ILE A 2 4.73 5.87 5.19
CA ILE A 2 4.15 5.86 3.83
C ILE A 2 5.29 5.90 2.82
N ARG A 3 5.28 4.99 1.86
CA ARG A 3 6.26 4.95 0.77
C ARG A 3 5.56 5.14 -0.57
N PHE A 4 5.87 6.23 -1.24
CA PHE A 4 5.43 6.47 -2.61
C PHE A 4 6.45 5.87 -3.56
N CYS A 5 6.01 4.97 -4.44
CA CYS A 5 6.89 4.30 -5.38
C CYS A 5 6.41 4.51 -6.82
N VAL A 6 7.36 4.71 -7.72
CA VAL A 6 7.06 4.72 -9.16
C VAL A 6 6.79 3.28 -9.60
N SER A 7 5.62 3.06 -10.21
CA SER A 7 5.21 1.78 -10.79
C SER A 7 5.38 1.78 -12.31
N ASP A 8 5.70 0.62 -12.88
CA ASP A 8 5.86 0.43 -14.32
C ASP A 8 4.62 0.85 -15.12
N ASN A 9 3.42 0.60 -14.54
CA ASN A 9 2.14 0.89 -15.17
C ASN A 9 1.56 2.27 -14.82
N SER A 10 2.27 3.08 -14.02
CA SER A 10 1.81 4.43 -13.68
C SER A 10 1.99 5.39 -14.87
N GLU A 11 1.05 6.34 -15.00
CA GLU A 11 1.15 7.40 -16.00
C GLU A 11 2.39 8.28 -15.75
N PRO A 12 3.20 8.58 -16.79
CA PRO A 12 4.40 9.42 -16.65
C PRO A 12 4.10 10.79 -16.03
N SER A 13 2.94 11.36 -16.30
CA SER A 13 2.50 12.65 -15.76
C SER A 13 2.42 12.66 -14.22
N TYR A 14 2.11 11.54 -13.57
CA TYR A 14 2.12 11.45 -12.12
C TYR A 14 3.52 11.50 -11.54
N ARG A 15 4.47 10.82 -12.19
CA ARG A 15 5.88 10.85 -11.79
C ARG A 15 6.46 12.26 -11.87
N GLU A 16 6.08 13.01 -12.92
CA GLU A 16 6.59 14.35 -13.21
C GLU A 16 5.75 15.45 -12.54
N SER A 17 4.73 15.10 -11.81
CA SER A 17 3.81 16.04 -11.17
C SER A 17 4.56 17.07 -10.32
N LYS A 18 4.11 18.33 -10.42
CA LYS A 18 4.57 19.42 -9.56
C LYS A 18 4.40 19.11 -8.08
N LEU A 19 3.38 18.31 -7.73
CA LEU A 19 3.08 17.88 -6.36
C LEU A 19 4.33 17.37 -5.63
N TRP A 20 5.16 16.57 -6.31
CA TRP A 20 6.40 16.03 -5.74
C TRP A 20 7.50 17.07 -5.63
N LYS A 21 7.63 17.94 -6.65
CA LYS A 21 8.69 18.97 -6.74
C LYS A 21 8.46 20.10 -5.76
N THR A 22 7.22 20.55 -5.58
CA THR A 22 6.87 21.67 -4.70
C THR A 22 6.71 21.25 -3.24
N GLY A 23 6.58 19.95 -2.97
CA GLY A 23 6.31 19.44 -1.62
C GLY A 23 4.85 19.54 -1.16
N GLU A 24 3.92 19.93 -2.04
CA GLU A 24 2.48 20.02 -1.72
C GLU A 24 1.88 18.73 -1.17
N TRP A 25 2.49 17.58 -1.46
CA TRP A 25 2.06 16.31 -0.89
C TRP A 25 2.17 16.27 0.64
N ARG A 26 3.13 17.01 1.23
CA ARG A 26 3.28 17.13 2.69
C ARG A 26 2.10 17.84 3.32
N ASP A 27 1.64 18.92 2.70
CA ASP A 27 0.47 19.69 3.18
C ASP A 27 -0.81 18.82 3.16
N LYS A 28 -0.93 17.95 2.15
CA LYS A 28 -2.07 17.02 2.07
C LYS A 28 -2.03 15.97 3.18
N ILE A 29 -0.85 15.44 3.49
CA ILE A 29 -0.66 14.49 4.60
C ILE A 29 -0.95 15.19 5.93
N GLN A 30 -0.43 16.39 6.13
CA GLN A 30 -0.69 17.17 7.35
C GLN A 30 -2.19 17.40 7.55
N LYS A 31 -2.91 17.83 6.53
CA LYS A 31 -4.37 17.98 6.61
C LYS A 31 -5.10 16.69 6.96
N GLY A 32 -4.66 15.55 6.43
CA GLY A 32 -5.20 14.25 6.80
C GLY A 32 -4.95 13.90 8.26
N VAL A 33 -3.76 14.18 8.77
CA VAL A 33 -3.39 13.98 10.18
C VAL A 33 -4.23 14.87 11.11
N GLU A 34 -4.39 16.15 10.76
CA GLU A 34 -5.24 17.11 11.49
C GLU A 34 -6.71 16.66 11.53
N GLN A 35 -7.24 16.21 10.39
CA GLN A 35 -8.62 15.71 10.30
C GLN A 35 -8.81 14.42 11.12
N ALA A 36 -7.80 13.58 11.21
CA ALA A 36 -7.82 12.34 11.99
C ALA A 36 -7.57 12.58 13.50
N PHE A 37 -7.38 13.83 13.94
CA PHE A 37 -6.97 14.17 15.31
C PHE A 37 -5.72 13.42 15.78
N ALA A 38 -4.84 13.07 14.84
CA ALA A 38 -3.60 12.38 15.16
C ALA A 38 -2.52 13.40 15.58
N THR A 39 -1.61 12.97 16.47
CA THR A 39 -0.57 13.82 17.05
C THR A 39 0.79 13.67 16.39
N PHE A 40 0.91 12.82 15.38
CA PHE A 40 2.16 12.61 14.65
C PHE A 40 1.93 12.55 13.14
N ILE A 41 2.90 13.05 12.39
CA ILE A 41 2.93 12.95 10.93
C ILE A 41 3.69 11.66 10.58
N PRO A 42 3.13 10.77 9.75
CA PRO A 42 3.85 9.56 9.34
C PRO A 42 5.11 9.91 8.55
N GLU A 43 6.16 9.15 8.75
CA GLU A 43 7.34 9.23 7.90
C GLU A 43 6.95 8.91 6.46
N CYS A 44 7.40 9.75 5.52
CA CYS A 44 7.07 9.63 4.11
C CYS A 44 8.31 9.61 3.25
N GLN A 45 8.43 8.63 2.37
CA GLN A 45 9.55 8.44 1.47
C GLN A 45 9.08 8.31 0.03
N ILE A 46 9.93 8.76 -0.90
CA ILE A 46 9.66 8.67 -2.34
C ILE A 46 10.74 7.80 -2.98
N TRP A 47 10.33 6.77 -3.70
CA TRP A 47 11.19 5.78 -4.33
C TRP A 47 10.94 5.70 -5.83
N THR A 48 11.99 5.57 -6.61
CA THR A 48 11.92 5.41 -8.07
C THR A 48 11.96 3.96 -8.52
N ASP A 49 12.20 3.04 -7.58
CA ASP A 49 12.32 1.61 -7.86
C ASP A 49 11.63 0.81 -6.74
N ILE A 50 10.74 -0.09 -7.12
CA ILE A 50 9.96 -0.88 -6.18
C ILE A 50 10.83 -1.86 -5.38
N GLY A 51 11.84 -2.47 -6.00
CA GLY A 51 12.74 -3.40 -5.32
C GLY A 51 13.45 -2.72 -4.14
N LYS A 52 14.06 -1.57 -4.40
CA LYS A 52 14.73 -0.76 -3.36
C LYS A 52 13.74 -0.27 -2.29
N CYS A 53 12.51 0.06 -2.69
CA CYS A 53 11.46 0.45 -1.75
C CYS A 53 11.13 -0.66 -0.76
N LEU A 54 11.22 -1.92 -1.20
CA LEU A 54 10.86 -3.09 -0.41
C LEU A 54 12.03 -3.68 0.39
N ASP A 55 13.28 -3.42 0.01
CA ASP A 55 14.47 -4.03 0.63
C ASP A 55 14.64 -3.73 2.13
N ASN A 56 14.19 -2.57 2.60
CA ASN A 56 14.38 -2.10 3.97
C ASN A 56 13.12 -2.18 4.82
N GLN A 57 12.33 -3.23 4.69
CA GLN A 57 11.11 -3.40 5.48
C GLN A 57 11.34 -4.25 6.72
N SER A 58 10.56 -3.96 7.78
CA SER A 58 10.52 -4.79 8.98
C SER A 58 10.24 -6.25 8.62
N THR A 59 11.05 -7.17 9.10
CA THR A 59 10.90 -8.61 8.87
C THR A 59 9.69 -9.22 9.56
N ASN A 60 9.09 -8.51 10.51
CA ASN A 60 7.99 -9.00 11.34
C ASN A 60 6.65 -8.34 10.99
N SER A 61 6.37 -8.13 9.71
CA SER A 61 5.09 -7.61 9.24
C SER A 61 4.39 -8.59 8.31
N PHE A 62 3.06 -8.64 8.40
CA PHE A 62 2.23 -9.33 7.42
C PHE A 62 2.14 -8.45 6.16
N ARG A 63 2.66 -8.96 5.04
CA ARG A 63 2.84 -8.20 3.80
C ARG A 63 1.77 -8.55 2.80
N ILE A 64 1.00 -7.55 2.41
CA ILE A 64 -0.14 -7.67 1.50
C ILE A 64 0.08 -6.77 0.30
N ALA A 65 -0.09 -7.29 -0.90
CA ALA A 65 -0.20 -6.50 -2.11
C ALA A 65 -1.58 -6.70 -2.73
N LEU A 66 -2.29 -5.62 -2.99
CA LEU A 66 -3.59 -5.71 -3.67
C LEU A 66 -3.38 -6.00 -5.15
N ASP A 67 -3.96 -7.09 -5.62
CA ASP A 67 -3.93 -7.49 -7.03
C ASP A 67 -5.27 -8.13 -7.42
N ASN A 68 -5.82 -7.71 -8.58
CA ASN A 68 -7.08 -8.25 -9.10
C ASN A 68 -6.86 -9.36 -10.14
N TYR A 69 -5.63 -9.55 -10.62
CA TYR A 69 -5.33 -10.45 -11.74
C TYR A 69 -4.73 -11.77 -11.28
N GLU A 70 -3.84 -11.73 -10.29
CA GLU A 70 -3.09 -12.90 -9.84
C GLU A 70 -3.19 -13.12 -8.32
N SER A 71 -4.26 -12.61 -7.73
CA SER A 71 -4.54 -12.87 -6.31
C SER A 71 -4.78 -14.36 -6.08
N SER A 72 -4.11 -14.90 -5.07
CA SER A 72 -4.28 -16.29 -4.65
C SER A 72 -5.52 -16.47 -3.77
N ASP A 73 -6.02 -15.39 -3.17
CA ASP A 73 -7.14 -15.42 -2.24
C ASP A 73 -7.80 -14.02 -2.10
N THR A 74 -8.93 -13.97 -1.44
CA THR A 74 -9.55 -12.72 -1.01
C THR A 74 -8.85 -12.18 0.23
N PHE A 75 -8.89 -10.86 0.37
CA PHE A 75 -8.37 -10.16 1.53
C PHE A 75 -9.05 -10.66 2.81
N PHE A 76 -8.29 -11.19 3.72
CA PHE A 76 -8.62 -11.89 4.98
C PHE A 76 -8.81 -13.41 4.90
N PRO A 77 -7.72 -14.14 4.94
CA PRO A 77 -7.76 -15.48 5.47
C PRO A 77 -8.07 -15.40 6.97
N SER A 78 -9.18 -15.98 7.38
CA SER A 78 -9.61 -16.09 8.79
C SER A 78 -8.57 -16.81 9.70
N ALA A 79 -7.60 -17.49 9.10
CA ALA A 79 -6.55 -18.22 9.78
C ALA A 79 -5.42 -17.37 10.37
N GLN A 80 -5.36 -16.06 10.09
CA GLN A 80 -4.26 -15.19 10.56
C GLN A 80 -4.72 -14.09 11.53
N ARG A 81 -5.92 -14.23 12.08
CA ARG A 81 -6.42 -13.32 13.10
C ARG A 81 -5.56 -13.43 14.38
N GLY A 82 -5.03 -12.31 14.80
CA GLY A 82 -4.48 -12.15 16.15
C GLY A 82 -2.97 -12.36 16.35
N GLU A 83 -2.22 -12.85 15.35
CA GLU A 83 -0.78 -13.10 15.53
C GLU A 83 0.13 -11.96 15.08
N CYS A 84 -0.34 -11.08 14.20
CA CYS A 84 0.50 -10.04 13.62
C CYS A 84 0.07 -8.64 14.07
N LYS A 85 1.00 -7.90 14.69
CA LYS A 85 0.80 -6.51 15.11
C LYS A 85 1.21 -5.47 14.05
N HIS A 86 1.87 -5.91 12.99
CA HIS A 86 2.40 -5.03 11.96
C HIS A 86 1.96 -5.49 10.58
N TYR A 87 1.43 -4.57 9.80
CA TYR A 87 1.00 -4.81 8.43
C TYR A 87 1.76 -3.92 7.47
N THR A 88 2.11 -4.46 6.31
CA THR A 88 2.61 -3.69 5.17
C THR A 88 1.66 -3.89 4.01
N LEU A 89 1.02 -2.81 3.59
CA LEU A 89 0.07 -2.81 2.47
C LEU A 89 0.72 -2.15 1.26
N ALA A 90 0.78 -2.88 0.14
CA ALA A 90 1.17 -2.36 -1.16
C ALA A 90 -0.06 -2.22 -2.07
N VAL A 91 -0.22 -1.05 -2.67
CA VAL A 91 -1.32 -0.75 -3.60
C VAL A 91 -0.72 -0.30 -4.92
N GLY A 92 -1.09 -0.98 -6.01
CA GLY A 92 -0.59 -0.68 -7.36
C GLY A 92 -1.16 0.59 -7.95
N SER A 93 -0.68 0.96 -9.14
CA SER A 93 -1.29 2.02 -9.95
C SER A 93 -2.70 1.64 -10.41
N GLU A 94 -3.41 2.56 -11.06
CA GLU A 94 -4.76 2.31 -11.60
C GLU A 94 -4.78 1.16 -12.62
N ARG A 95 -3.64 0.87 -13.26
CA ARG A 95 -3.47 -0.24 -14.20
C ARG A 95 -2.92 -1.51 -13.55
N GLY A 96 -2.83 -1.53 -12.22
CA GLY A 96 -2.28 -2.66 -11.45
C GLY A 96 -0.76 -2.80 -11.57
N TRP A 97 -0.26 -3.91 -11.10
CA TRP A 97 1.15 -4.25 -11.14
C TRP A 97 1.57 -4.84 -12.49
N SER A 98 2.80 -4.57 -12.92
CA SER A 98 3.42 -5.30 -14.01
C SER A 98 3.79 -6.72 -13.56
N GLU A 99 4.04 -7.62 -14.52
CA GLU A 99 4.51 -8.97 -14.19
C GLU A 99 5.83 -8.95 -13.41
N LYS A 100 6.74 -8.06 -13.79
CA LYS A 100 8.01 -7.85 -13.08
C LYS A 100 7.79 -7.40 -11.64
N GLU A 101 6.88 -6.46 -11.42
CA GLU A 101 6.54 -5.97 -10.08
C GLU A 101 5.91 -7.06 -9.22
N ARG A 102 5.01 -7.89 -9.77
CA ARG A 102 4.45 -9.04 -9.07
C ARG A 102 5.53 -10.03 -8.62
N GLN A 103 6.51 -10.30 -9.49
CA GLN A 103 7.63 -11.17 -9.14
C GLN A 103 8.47 -10.58 -8.00
N ILE A 104 8.73 -9.27 -8.01
CA ILE A 104 9.44 -8.56 -6.93
C ILE A 104 8.64 -8.67 -5.63
N LEU A 105 7.33 -8.39 -5.66
CA LEU A 105 6.45 -8.51 -4.50
C LEU A 105 6.46 -9.91 -3.91
N ARG A 106 6.34 -10.95 -4.72
CA ARG A 106 6.41 -12.35 -4.25
C ARG A 106 7.77 -12.69 -3.63
N LYS A 107 8.87 -12.27 -4.26
CA LYS A 107 10.23 -12.44 -3.70
C LYS A 107 10.39 -11.73 -2.36
N SER A 108 9.73 -10.60 -2.18
CA SER A 108 9.68 -9.83 -0.94
C SER A 108 8.60 -10.34 0.03
N GLN A 109 8.07 -11.54 -0.19
CA GLN A 109 7.09 -12.23 0.67
C GLN A 109 5.75 -11.50 0.81
N PHE A 110 5.33 -10.75 -0.19
CA PHE A 110 3.97 -10.22 -0.24
C PHE A 110 2.98 -11.29 -0.73
N SER A 111 1.88 -11.43 -0.02
CA SER A 111 0.71 -12.16 -0.49
C SER A 111 -0.09 -11.27 -1.44
N LEU A 112 -0.35 -11.74 -2.66
CA LEU A 112 -1.22 -11.04 -3.61
C LEU A 112 -2.67 -11.38 -3.27
N LEU A 113 -3.44 -10.39 -2.83
CA LEU A 113 -4.82 -10.57 -2.37
C LEU A 113 -5.77 -9.62 -3.08
N SER A 114 -7.02 -10.04 -3.30
CA SER A 114 -8.07 -9.20 -3.88
C SER A 114 -9.04 -8.70 -2.82
N LEU A 115 -9.63 -7.54 -3.05
CA LEU A 115 -10.72 -6.99 -2.22
C LEU A 115 -12.12 -7.46 -2.68
N GLY A 116 -12.17 -8.49 -3.53
CA GLY A 116 -13.39 -9.06 -4.08
C GLY A 116 -13.44 -8.99 -5.62
N PRO A 117 -14.57 -9.36 -6.22
CA PRO A 117 -14.67 -9.60 -7.66
C PRO A 117 -14.70 -8.33 -8.52
N ARG A 118 -14.73 -7.15 -7.91
CA ARG A 118 -14.81 -5.87 -8.62
C ARG A 118 -13.51 -5.09 -8.47
N VAL A 119 -13.04 -4.51 -9.58
CA VAL A 119 -11.92 -3.58 -9.57
C VAL A 119 -12.35 -2.29 -8.88
N LEU A 120 -11.63 -1.89 -7.85
CA LEU A 120 -11.83 -0.64 -7.15
C LEU A 120 -10.84 0.41 -7.66
N ARG A 121 -11.22 1.69 -7.60
CA ARG A 121 -10.26 2.78 -7.77
C ARG A 121 -9.22 2.73 -6.66
N GLN A 122 -8.02 3.22 -6.93
CA GLN A 122 -6.88 3.15 -6.01
C GLN A 122 -7.22 3.74 -4.63
N GLU A 123 -7.80 4.94 -4.60
CA GLU A 123 -8.20 5.60 -3.35
C GLU A 123 -9.24 4.79 -2.56
N THR A 124 -10.20 4.17 -3.27
CA THR A 124 -11.19 3.30 -2.63
C THR A 124 -10.54 2.02 -2.11
N ALA A 125 -9.65 1.42 -2.88
CA ALA A 125 -8.93 0.22 -2.47
C ALA A 125 -8.09 0.45 -1.20
N VAL A 126 -7.41 1.59 -1.11
CA VAL A 126 -6.65 1.98 0.10
C VAL A 126 -7.57 2.07 1.32
N VAL A 127 -8.69 2.81 1.21
CA VAL A 127 -9.62 3.00 2.33
C VAL A 127 -10.23 1.66 2.78
N VAL A 128 -10.68 0.82 1.84
CA VAL A 128 -11.28 -0.48 2.15
C VAL A 128 -10.25 -1.40 2.82
N ALA A 129 -9.05 -1.52 2.26
CA ALA A 129 -7.99 -2.37 2.81
C ALA A 129 -7.56 -1.90 4.20
N MET A 130 -7.36 -0.59 4.39
CA MET A 130 -7.01 -0.03 5.70
C MET A 130 -8.11 -0.26 6.72
N GLY A 131 -9.38 -0.08 6.36
CA GLY A 131 -10.50 -0.36 7.25
C GLY A 131 -10.55 -1.81 7.70
N GLN A 132 -10.27 -2.73 6.79
CA GLN A 132 -10.19 -4.15 7.11
C GLN A 132 -8.98 -4.48 8.00
N ILE A 133 -7.79 -3.91 7.77
CA ILE A 133 -6.62 -4.09 8.65
C ILE A 133 -6.91 -3.55 10.04
N LEU A 134 -7.47 -2.35 10.15
CA LEU A 134 -7.77 -1.72 11.43
C LEU A 134 -8.80 -2.52 12.23
N SER A 135 -9.81 -3.11 11.58
CA SER A 135 -10.80 -3.95 12.27
C SER A 135 -10.15 -5.14 12.99
N GLN A 136 -9.04 -5.68 12.47
CA GLN A 136 -8.30 -6.76 13.13
C GLN A 136 -7.48 -6.27 14.34
N LEU A 137 -7.08 -5.00 14.33
CA LEU A 137 -6.29 -4.40 15.41
C LEU A 137 -7.18 -3.90 16.56
N TRP A 138 -8.46 -3.63 16.31
CA TRP A 138 -9.41 -3.11 17.31
C TRP A 138 -10.14 -4.21 18.09
N GLU A 139 -10.02 -5.46 17.70
CA GLU A 139 -10.59 -6.61 18.43
C GLU A 139 -9.70 -7.08 19.60
N CYS A 140 -8.70 -6.29 19.98
CA CYS A 140 -7.79 -6.60 21.09
C CYS A 140 -8.13 -5.82 22.36
#